data_96e09207157749621b10cf15a88249fd
#
_entry.id   96e09207157749621b10cf15a88249fd
#
_cell.length_a   1.000
_cell.length_b   1.000
_cell.length_c   1.000
_cell.angle_alpha   90.00
_cell.angle_beta   90.00
_cell.angle_gamma   90.00
#
_symmetry.space_group_name_H-M   'P 1'
#
loop_
_entity.id
_entity.type
_entity.pdbx_description
1 polymer ?
#
loop_
_entity_poly.entity_id
_entity_poly.type
_entity_poly.pdbx_seq_one_letter_code
_entity_poly.pdbx_strand_id
1 'polypeptide(L)'
;MGSVAHLEEVRITVGVDTHRDEHVAVALDALGKKVATTSMPTTPKGYRDLLAWAEGLGAVEGWGVEGTGSYGAGLARHLKSAEHLVHEVIRPNRSVRRRKGKSDLVDAEAAARAVQAGVAAGVPKSGEGAVEMIRVLQIARSSAVKQHTQAINSMRGLIVTAPSELREALRGLSVPRVVAACCLLRPGELATPTAAVKFALRGLARRHRDLTEEIKALDAELAPLTLKAAPRLTRLFGVGIQVAGQLLVTAGDNPSRLHSEESFASLCGVSPVEASSGQTRRHRLNRGGDRQANAALHRIVIVRLRHDEETQRYMAKRTAEGKSKREVIRCLKRYVANEVYAALMTSADNPQKAA
;
A
#
# COMPACT_ATOMS: atom_id res chain seq x y z
N MET A 1 5.76 60.10 -17.38
CA MET A 1 5.00 58.82 -17.40
C MET A 1 6.00 57.70 -17.27
N GLY A 2 6.20 57.23 -16.05
CA GLY A 2 7.12 56.14 -15.77
C GLY A 2 6.44 54.81 -16.07
N SER A 3 7.00 54.06 -17.01
CA SER A 3 6.61 52.65 -17.26
C SER A 3 6.94 51.82 -16.01
N VAL A 4 5.92 51.40 -15.30
CA VAL A 4 6.07 50.35 -14.26
C VAL A 4 6.33 49.06 -15.01
N ALA A 5 7.61 48.67 -15.10
CA ALA A 5 7.98 47.34 -15.52
C ALA A 5 7.33 46.36 -14.50
N HIS A 6 6.30 45.64 -14.93
CA HIS A 6 5.88 44.47 -14.23
C HIS A 6 7.07 43.49 -14.21
N LEU A 7 7.78 43.42 -13.10
CA LEU A 7 8.69 42.32 -12.84
C LEU A 7 7.83 41.06 -12.91
N GLU A 8 7.94 40.28 -13.99
CA GLU A 8 7.32 38.96 -14.06
C GLU A 8 7.83 38.16 -12.87
N GLU A 9 6.93 37.82 -11.98
CA GLU A 9 7.25 37.04 -10.80
C GLU A 9 7.83 35.70 -11.27
N VAL A 10 9.05 35.38 -10.85
CA VAL A 10 9.74 34.15 -11.26
C VAL A 10 8.91 32.95 -10.78
N ARG A 11 8.42 32.16 -11.71
CA ARG A 11 7.67 30.94 -11.40
C ARG A 11 8.61 29.78 -11.31
N ILE A 12 8.47 28.99 -10.25
CA ILE A 12 9.32 27.83 -10.02
C ILE A 12 8.52 26.56 -9.74
N THR A 13 9.12 25.43 -10.10
CA THR A 13 8.64 24.09 -9.73
C THR A 13 9.72 23.41 -8.91
N VAL A 14 9.36 22.85 -7.77
CA VAL A 14 10.30 22.20 -6.86
C VAL A 14 10.10 20.69 -6.90
N GLY A 15 11.19 19.95 -7.10
CA GLY A 15 11.21 18.50 -6.95
C GLY A 15 12.00 18.09 -5.73
N VAL A 16 11.51 17.08 -5.02
CA VAL A 16 12.12 16.60 -3.77
C VAL A 16 12.32 15.09 -3.81
N ASP A 17 13.57 14.67 -3.67
CA ASP A 17 13.92 13.30 -3.33
C ASP A 17 13.96 13.14 -1.82
N THR A 18 13.23 12.14 -1.29
CA THR A 18 13.00 12.03 0.14
C THR A 18 13.73 10.85 0.75
N HIS A 19 14.47 11.14 1.82
CA HIS A 19 15.19 10.15 2.62
C HIS A 19 14.77 10.22 4.09
N ARG A 20 15.28 9.28 4.89
CA ARG A 20 14.95 9.14 6.30
C ARG A 20 15.34 10.38 7.12
N ASP A 21 16.54 10.88 6.94
CA ASP A 21 17.15 11.88 7.81
C ASP A 21 17.27 13.26 7.13
N GLU A 22 17.26 13.28 5.80
CA GLU A 22 17.44 14.49 4.98
C GLU A 22 16.59 14.41 3.71
N HIS A 23 16.12 15.55 3.22
CA HIS A 23 15.48 15.70 1.90
C HIS A 23 16.34 16.57 1.01
N VAL A 24 16.46 16.16 -0.25
CA VAL A 24 17.18 16.93 -1.28
C VAL A 24 16.17 17.55 -2.24
N ALA A 25 16.28 18.86 -2.47
CA ALA A 25 15.36 19.61 -3.31
C ALA A 25 16.09 20.33 -4.46
N VAL A 26 15.40 20.39 -5.60
CA VAL A 26 15.83 21.12 -6.79
C VAL A 26 14.69 22.01 -7.26
N ALA A 27 14.97 23.30 -7.45
CA ALA A 27 14.04 24.26 -8.05
C ALA A 27 14.39 24.47 -9.54
N LEU A 28 13.37 24.43 -10.39
CA LEU A 28 13.44 24.72 -11.82
C LEU A 28 12.59 25.96 -12.13
N ASP A 29 13.06 26.82 -13.04
CA ASP A 29 12.23 27.90 -13.59
C ASP A 29 11.19 27.37 -14.60
N ALA A 30 10.35 28.25 -15.12
CA ALA A 30 9.29 27.88 -16.06
C ALA A 30 9.84 27.26 -17.38
N LEU A 31 11.10 27.49 -17.74
CA LEU A 31 11.76 26.91 -18.90
C LEU A 31 12.44 25.58 -18.58
N GLY A 32 12.37 25.10 -17.33
CA GLY A 32 13.02 23.88 -16.87
C GLY A 32 14.52 24.01 -16.61
N LYS A 33 15.06 25.23 -16.52
CA LYS A 33 16.45 25.48 -16.12
C LYS A 33 16.54 25.39 -14.60
N LYS A 34 17.58 24.72 -14.11
CA LYS A 34 17.84 24.62 -12.68
C LYS A 34 18.25 25.97 -12.09
N VAL A 35 17.46 26.46 -11.13
CA VAL A 35 17.65 27.73 -10.43
C VAL A 35 18.53 27.53 -9.20
N ALA A 36 18.16 26.58 -8.36
CA ALA A 36 18.84 26.33 -7.09
C ALA A 36 18.67 24.87 -6.62
N THR A 37 19.51 24.49 -5.68
CA THR A 37 19.44 23.19 -4.99
C THR A 37 19.66 23.40 -3.50
N THR A 38 19.02 22.57 -2.69
CA THR A 38 19.22 22.58 -1.24
C THR A 38 19.03 21.19 -0.66
N SER A 39 19.49 21.01 0.58
CA SER A 39 19.10 19.87 1.39
C SER A 39 18.66 20.31 2.78
N MET A 40 17.69 19.63 3.36
CA MET A 40 17.09 20.00 4.63
C MET A 40 16.83 18.74 5.49
N PRO A 41 17.07 18.82 6.81
CA PRO A 41 16.80 17.70 7.70
C PRO A 41 15.27 17.39 7.74
N THR A 42 14.94 16.11 7.92
CA THR A 42 13.56 15.61 8.01
C THR A 42 12.94 15.95 9.37
N THR A 43 12.76 17.24 9.62
CA THR A 43 12.20 17.81 10.86
C THR A 43 11.18 18.90 10.56
N PRO A 44 10.27 19.23 11.50
CA PRO A 44 9.34 20.34 11.32
C PRO A 44 10.02 21.68 11.00
N LYS A 45 11.23 21.92 11.55
CA LYS A 45 12.03 23.11 11.22
C LYS A 45 12.55 23.02 9.78
N GLY A 46 13.13 21.87 9.39
CA GLY A 46 13.63 21.67 8.04
C GLY A 46 12.54 21.83 6.96
N TYR A 47 11.31 21.40 7.25
CA TYR A 47 10.18 21.60 6.31
C TYR A 47 9.84 23.09 6.15
N ARG A 48 9.84 23.88 7.23
CA ARG A 48 9.65 25.32 7.16
C ARG A 48 10.78 26.02 6.41
N ASP A 49 12.02 25.62 6.71
CA ASP A 49 13.22 26.19 6.06
C ASP A 49 13.21 25.87 4.54
N LEU A 50 12.79 24.66 4.15
CA LEU A 50 12.64 24.27 2.74
C LEU A 50 11.55 25.09 2.03
N LEU A 51 10.41 25.32 2.69
CA LEU A 51 9.33 26.12 2.14
C LEU A 51 9.80 27.58 1.95
N ALA A 52 10.36 28.19 2.98
CA ALA A 52 10.88 29.56 2.92
C ALA A 52 11.99 29.72 1.86
N TRP A 53 12.87 28.71 1.70
CA TRP A 53 13.86 28.69 0.63
C TRP A 53 13.22 28.73 -0.75
N ALA A 54 12.17 27.92 -0.97
CA ALA A 54 11.50 27.88 -2.27
C ALA A 54 10.77 29.20 -2.55
N GLU A 55 10.01 29.73 -1.61
CA GLU A 55 9.29 31.00 -1.72
C GLU A 55 10.24 32.19 -1.95
N GLY A 56 11.44 32.14 -1.38
CA GLY A 56 12.50 33.15 -1.62
C GLY A 56 13.08 33.13 -3.04
N LEU A 57 12.85 32.06 -3.82
CA LEU A 57 13.28 31.94 -5.22
C LEU A 57 12.23 32.45 -6.22
N GLY A 58 10.94 32.47 -5.82
CA GLY A 58 9.83 32.91 -6.67
C GLY A 58 8.50 32.22 -6.30
N ALA A 59 7.48 32.48 -7.10
CA ALA A 59 6.16 31.86 -6.91
C ALA A 59 6.21 30.35 -7.22
N VAL A 60 5.90 29.53 -6.23
CA VAL A 60 5.95 28.07 -6.36
C VAL A 60 4.67 27.54 -7.01
N GLU A 61 4.74 27.11 -8.27
CA GLU A 61 3.60 26.54 -9.01
C GLU A 61 3.24 25.13 -8.57
N GLY A 62 4.22 24.36 -8.06
CA GLY A 62 3.97 23.00 -7.60
C GLY A 62 5.21 22.30 -7.07
N TRP A 63 4.94 21.28 -6.25
CA TRP A 63 5.93 20.42 -5.63
C TRP A 63 5.82 19.00 -6.16
N GLY A 64 6.90 18.44 -6.69
CA GLY A 64 7.01 17.03 -7.02
C GLY A 64 7.70 16.29 -5.88
N VAL A 65 6.97 15.50 -5.11
CA VAL A 65 7.52 14.78 -3.94
C VAL A 65 7.52 13.28 -4.18
N GLU A 66 8.71 12.65 -4.11
CA GLU A 66 8.81 11.20 -4.16
C GLU A 66 8.45 10.60 -2.79
N GLY A 67 7.78 9.45 -2.78
CA GLY A 67 7.53 8.71 -1.55
C GLY A 67 6.61 9.37 -0.54
N THR A 68 5.58 10.08 -0.99
CA THR A 68 4.57 10.74 -0.14
C THR A 68 3.84 9.81 0.83
N GLY A 69 3.87 8.50 0.61
CA GLY A 69 3.37 7.48 1.54
C GLY A 69 4.44 6.91 2.49
N SER A 70 5.66 7.44 2.49
CA SER A 70 6.79 6.97 3.30
C SER A 70 7.60 8.13 3.87
N TYR A 71 8.85 8.29 3.47
CA TYR A 71 9.73 9.37 3.97
C TYR A 71 9.24 10.78 3.62
N GLY A 72 8.55 10.95 2.50
CA GLY A 72 7.97 12.22 2.08
C GLY A 72 6.64 12.58 2.74
N ALA A 73 6.05 11.70 3.57
CA ALA A 73 4.72 11.91 4.14
C ALA A 73 4.65 13.15 5.05
N GLY A 74 5.68 13.40 5.86
CA GLY A 74 5.76 14.58 6.73
C GLY A 74 5.80 15.88 5.95
N LEU A 75 6.68 15.93 4.93
CA LEU A 75 6.81 17.09 4.06
C LEU A 75 5.52 17.34 3.25
N ALA A 76 4.93 16.31 2.66
CA ALA A 76 3.70 16.44 1.89
C ALA A 76 2.54 17.00 2.72
N ARG A 77 2.39 16.58 3.98
CA ARG A 77 1.41 17.16 4.92
C ARG A 77 1.72 18.62 5.23
N HIS A 78 2.99 18.94 5.50
CA HIS A 78 3.41 20.30 5.80
C HIS A 78 3.12 21.25 4.64
N LEU A 79 3.52 20.91 3.42
CA LEU A 79 3.26 21.70 2.22
C LEU A 79 1.77 21.86 1.95
N LYS A 80 0.99 20.80 2.11
CA LYS A 80 -0.46 20.84 1.96
C LYS A 80 -1.13 21.75 3.01
N SER A 81 -0.67 21.74 4.27
CA SER A 81 -1.18 22.64 5.32
C SER A 81 -0.83 24.11 5.06
N ALA A 82 0.20 24.37 4.25
CA ALA A 82 0.58 25.69 3.74
C ALA A 82 -0.06 26.00 2.37
N GLU A 83 -1.10 25.25 1.98
CA GLU A 83 -1.90 25.44 0.75
C GLU A 83 -1.11 25.25 -0.57
N HIS A 84 0.06 24.63 -0.53
CA HIS A 84 0.83 24.33 -1.73
C HIS A 84 0.31 23.10 -2.48
N LEU A 85 0.42 23.16 -3.81
CA LEU A 85 0.09 22.06 -4.71
C LEU A 85 1.19 21.01 -4.68
N VAL A 86 0.88 19.82 -4.17
CA VAL A 86 1.82 18.69 -4.07
C VAL A 86 1.41 17.58 -5.03
N HIS A 87 2.35 17.16 -5.86
CA HIS A 87 2.22 16.02 -6.77
C HIS A 87 3.02 14.82 -6.26
N GLU A 88 2.39 13.66 -6.24
CA GLU A 88 3.07 12.40 -5.95
C GLU A 88 3.86 11.96 -7.18
N VAL A 89 5.18 11.86 -7.03
CA VAL A 89 6.07 11.39 -8.10
C VAL A 89 6.36 9.90 -7.90
N ILE A 90 5.97 9.11 -8.89
CA ILE A 90 6.32 7.69 -8.92
C ILE A 90 7.77 7.56 -9.42
N ARG A 91 8.57 6.75 -8.74
CA ARG A 91 9.97 6.52 -9.09
C ARG A 91 10.18 6.31 -10.59
N PRO A 92 11.12 7.05 -11.20
CA PRO A 92 11.41 6.92 -12.64
C PRO A 92 11.83 5.49 -13.00
N ASN A 93 11.56 5.11 -14.25
CA ASN A 93 11.90 3.78 -14.76
C ASN A 93 13.40 3.51 -14.61
N ARG A 94 13.78 2.29 -14.21
CA ARG A 94 15.18 1.85 -14.01
C ARG A 94 16.11 2.14 -15.22
N SER A 95 15.57 2.22 -16.45
CA SER A 95 16.33 2.54 -17.65
C SER A 95 16.88 3.96 -17.66
N VAL A 96 16.16 4.94 -17.10
CA VAL A 96 16.62 6.34 -17.00
C VAL A 96 17.74 6.44 -15.97
N ARG A 97 17.61 5.77 -14.83
CA ARG A 97 18.65 5.70 -13.78
C ARG A 97 19.96 5.07 -14.27
N ARG A 98 19.90 4.07 -15.17
CA ARG A 98 21.11 3.45 -15.74
C ARG A 98 21.91 4.38 -16.63
N ARG A 99 21.27 5.36 -17.28
CA ARG A 99 21.94 6.31 -18.18
C ARG A 99 22.54 7.52 -17.47
N LYS A 100 21.90 8.03 -16.43
CA LYS A 100 22.29 9.26 -15.73
C LYS A 100 23.03 9.06 -14.41
N GLY A 101 23.22 7.80 -13.97
CA GLY A 101 23.74 7.49 -12.63
C GLY A 101 22.67 7.64 -11.55
N LYS A 102 23.04 7.36 -10.29
CA LYS A 102 22.19 7.53 -9.12
C LYS A 102 22.74 8.69 -8.29
N SER A 103 21.99 9.77 -8.23
CA SER A 103 22.26 10.90 -7.33
C SER A 103 20.93 11.46 -6.88
N ASP A 104 20.81 11.82 -5.62
CA ASP A 104 19.61 12.36 -5.03
C ASP A 104 19.19 13.68 -5.71
N LEU A 105 20.16 14.48 -6.16
CA LEU A 105 19.94 15.68 -6.97
C LEU A 105 19.29 15.36 -8.34
N VAL A 106 19.71 14.27 -8.98
CA VAL A 106 19.13 13.84 -10.27
C VAL A 106 17.71 13.32 -10.08
N ASP A 107 17.43 12.61 -8.98
CA ASP A 107 16.10 12.11 -8.67
C ASP A 107 15.16 13.29 -8.29
N ALA A 108 15.63 14.27 -7.52
CA ALA A 108 14.89 15.50 -7.20
C ALA A 108 14.61 16.35 -8.46
N GLU A 109 15.60 16.56 -9.33
CA GLU A 109 15.40 17.28 -10.62
C GLU A 109 14.39 16.55 -11.51
N ALA A 110 14.46 15.23 -11.58
CA ALA A 110 13.50 14.43 -12.34
C ALA A 110 12.07 14.55 -11.79
N ALA A 111 11.92 14.70 -10.47
CA ALA A 111 10.63 14.93 -9.84
C ALA A 111 10.05 16.31 -10.26
N ALA A 112 10.84 17.38 -10.24
CA ALA A 112 10.40 18.68 -10.70
C ALA A 112 9.97 18.66 -12.19
N ARG A 113 10.80 18.04 -13.05
CA ARG A 113 10.49 17.91 -14.48
C ARG A 113 9.23 17.09 -14.75
N ALA A 114 8.95 16.07 -13.94
CA ALA A 114 7.74 15.28 -14.07
C ALA A 114 6.47 16.09 -13.75
N VAL A 115 6.54 17.04 -12.82
CA VAL A 115 5.47 17.99 -12.53
C VAL A 115 5.27 18.95 -13.70
N GLN A 116 6.32 19.60 -14.17
CA GLN A 116 6.25 20.55 -15.31
C GLN A 116 5.70 19.89 -16.59
N ALA A 117 6.08 18.66 -16.85
CA ALA A 117 5.61 17.89 -17.99
C ALA A 117 4.18 17.35 -17.82
N GLY A 118 3.50 17.59 -16.70
CA GLY A 118 2.18 17.04 -16.39
C GLY A 118 2.15 15.50 -16.23
N VAL A 119 3.32 14.86 -16.18
CA VAL A 119 3.45 13.40 -16.03
C VAL A 119 3.20 12.98 -14.57
N ALA A 120 3.58 13.83 -13.62
CA ALA A 120 3.27 13.65 -12.21
C ALA A 120 1.92 14.32 -11.89
N ALA A 121 0.83 13.70 -12.28
CA ALA A 121 -0.52 14.19 -12.01
C ALA A 121 -1.15 13.57 -10.74
N GLY A 122 -0.43 12.72 -10.02
CA GLY A 122 -0.93 12.04 -8.84
C GLY A 122 -1.07 12.99 -7.65
N VAL A 123 -2.29 13.16 -7.13
CA VAL A 123 -2.51 13.83 -5.83
C VAL A 123 -2.12 12.87 -4.72
N PRO A 124 -1.27 13.25 -3.76
CA PRO A 124 -0.94 12.40 -2.62
C PRO A 124 -2.18 12.03 -1.81
N LYS A 125 -2.15 10.88 -1.15
CA LYS A 125 -3.15 10.54 -0.12
C LYS A 125 -3.10 11.61 0.97
N SER A 126 -4.25 11.97 1.53
CA SER A 126 -4.28 12.97 2.61
C SER A 126 -3.49 12.49 3.83
N GLY A 127 -3.53 11.17 4.11
CA GLY A 127 -2.83 10.58 5.25
C GLY A 127 -3.38 11.03 6.59
N GLU A 128 -4.66 11.38 6.62
CA GLU A 128 -5.43 11.85 7.77
C GLU A 128 -6.76 11.10 7.83
N GLY A 129 -7.42 11.09 8.98
CA GLY A 129 -8.75 10.52 9.10
C GLY A 129 -8.79 8.99 9.24
N ALA A 130 -9.98 8.42 8.97
CA ALA A 130 -10.30 7.03 9.25
C ALA A 130 -9.47 6.03 8.43
N VAL A 131 -9.14 6.36 7.18
CA VAL A 131 -8.36 5.46 6.31
C VAL A 131 -6.92 5.34 6.80
N GLU A 132 -6.34 6.42 7.31
CA GLU A 132 -5.01 6.36 7.92
C GLU A 132 -5.01 5.55 9.21
N MET A 133 -6.05 5.67 10.05
CA MET A 133 -6.22 4.81 11.23
C MET A 133 -6.29 3.33 10.82
N ILE A 134 -7.10 3.00 9.80
CA ILE A 134 -7.20 1.63 9.25
C ILE A 134 -5.82 1.16 8.74
N ARG A 135 -5.07 2.01 8.04
CA ARG A 135 -3.74 1.66 7.51
C ARG A 135 -2.77 1.26 8.60
N VAL A 136 -2.69 2.05 9.68
CA VAL A 136 -1.77 1.79 10.80
C VAL A 136 -2.14 0.48 11.51
N LEU A 137 -3.42 0.28 11.81
CA LEU A 137 -3.91 -0.95 12.43
C LEU A 137 -3.69 -2.19 11.54
N GLN A 138 -3.87 -2.06 10.22
CA GLN A 138 -3.59 -3.17 9.29
C GLN A 138 -2.11 -3.52 9.20
N ILE A 139 -1.19 -2.58 9.34
CA ILE A 139 0.25 -2.86 9.41
C ILE A 139 0.55 -3.71 10.63
N ALA A 140 0.08 -3.30 11.82
CA ALA A 140 0.25 -4.06 13.06
C ALA A 140 -0.34 -5.46 12.93
N ARG A 141 -1.60 -5.55 12.48
CA ARG A 141 -2.28 -6.83 12.26
C ARG A 141 -1.53 -7.74 11.27
N SER A 142 -1.07 -7.22 10.17
CA SER A 142 -0.31 -7.99 9.16
C SER A 142 0.99 -8.53 9.73
N SER A 143 1.66 -7.75 10.58
CA SER A 143 2.84 -8.18 11.32
C SER A 143 2.52 -9.32 12.29
N ALA A 144 1.48 -9.15 13.12
CA ALA A 144 1.03 -10.17 14.06
C ALA A 144 0.64 -11.49 13.37
N VAL A 145 -0.11 -11.43 12.26
CA VAL A 145 -0.50 -12.62 11.48
C VAL A 145 0.71 -13.35 10.90
N LYS A 146 1.73 -12.65 10.42
CA LYS A 146 2.97 -13.27 9.93
C LYS A 146 3.71 -14.00 11.05
N GLN A 147 3.88 -13.34 12.20
CA GLN A 147 4.55 -13.91 13.36
C GLN A 147 3.79 -15.10 13.94
N HIS A 148 2.45 -15.01 13.99
CA HIS A 148 1.56 -16.09 14.40
C HIS A 148 1.74 -17.35 13.52
N THR A 149 1.77 -17.16 12.19
CA THR A 149 2.02 -18.26 11.25
C THR A 149 3.44 -18.81 11.39
N GLN A 150 4.43 -17.95 11.61
CA GLN A 150 5.81 -18.38 11.83
C GLN A 150 5.93 -19.20 13.12
N ALA A 151 5.29 -18.79 14.20
CA ALA A 151 5.33 -19.52 15.48
C ALA A 151 4.82 -20.96 15.34
N ILE A 152 3.66 -21.15 14.70
CA ILE A 152 3.11 -22.52 14.51
C ILE A 152 3.96 -23.36 13.55
N ASN A 153 4.55 -22.76 12.51
CA ASN A 153 5.43 -23.49 11.61
C ASN A 153 6.72 -23.92 12.31
N SER A 154 7.30 -23.06 13.16
CA SER A 154 8.47 -23.40 13.99
C SER A 154 8.14 -24.52 14.99
N MET A 155 6.96 -24.45 15.63
CA MET A 155 6.50 -25.55 16.52
C MET A 155 6.40 -26.87 15.77
N ARG A 156 5.79 -26.88 14.57
CA ARG A 156 5.68 -28.11 13.75
C ARG A 156 7.06 -28.68 13.41
N GLY A 157 8.02 -27.83 13.03
CA GLY A 157 9.39 -28.26 12.76
C GLY A 157 10.06 -28.91 13.97
N LEU A 158 9.93 -28.29 15.16
CA LEU A 158 10.46 -28.84 16.40
C LEU A 158 9.77 -30.15 16.82
N ILE A 159 8.47 -30.29 16.62
CA ILE A 159 7.73 -31.53 16.93
C ILE A 159 8.22 -32.70 16.05
N VAL A 160 8.49 -32.43 14.75
CA VAL A 160 8.99 -33.50 13.84
C VAL A 160 10.31 -34.06 14.31
N THR A 161 11.20 -33.24 14.85
CA THR A 161 12.53 -33.65 15.33
C THR A 161 12.61 -33.95 16.83
N ALA A 162 11.47 -33.85 17.54
CA ALA A 162 11.40 -34.10 18.98
C ALA A 162 11.64 -35.58 19.33
N PRO A 163 12.10 -35.87 20.57
CA PRO A 163 12.14 -37.24 21.10
C PRO A 163 10.79 -37.96 20.94
N SER A 164 10.84 -39.28 20.72
CA SER A 164 9.67 -40.08 20.29
C SER A 164 8.44 -39.88 21.16
N GLU A 165 8.59 -39.93 22.48
CA GLU A 165 7.46 -39.77 23.42
C GLU A 165 6.76 -38.41 23.24
N LEU A 166 7.52 -37.31 23.15
CA LEU A 166 6.97 -35.99 23.00
C LEU A 166 6.34 -35.81 21.60
N ARG A 167 6.99 -36.34 20.57
CA ARG A 167 6.48 -36.30 19.20
C ARG A 167 5.15 -37.04 19.09
N GLU A 168 5.05 -38.28 19.62
CA GLU A 168 3.82 -39.07 19.55
C GLU A 168 2.69 -38.46 20.38
N ALA A 169 3.00 -37.85 21.54
CA ALA A 169 2.01 -37.15 22.35
C ALA A 169 1.37 -35.91 21.64
N LEU A 170 2.12 -35.27 20.71
CA LEU A 170 1.65 -34.08 19.98
C LEU A 170 1.19 -34.42 18.56
N ARG A 171 1.49 -35.60 18.06
CA ARG A 171 1.15 -36.07 16.71
C ARG A 171 -0.36 -36.12 16.50
N GLY A 172 -0.82 -35.67 15.34
CA GLY A 172 -2.24 -35.74 14.97
C GLY A 172 -3.15 -34.74 15.70
N LEU A 173 -2.64 -33.95 16.64
CA LEU A 173 -3.44 -32.94 17.30
C LEU A 173 -3.73 -31.78 16.35
N SER A 174 -4.93 -31.20 16.45
CA SER A 174 -5.25 -29.91 15.77
C SER A 174 -4.41 -28.77 16.32
N VAL A 175 -4.21 -27.71 15.53
CA VAL A 175 -3.40 -26.56 15.93
C VAL A 175 -3.78 -26.00 17.32
N PRO A 176 -5.07 -25.76 17.65
CA PRO A 176 -5.45 -25.29 18.98
C PRO A 176 -5.03 -26.24 20.10
N ARG A 177 -5.17 -27.55 19.87
CA ARG A 177 -4.78 -28.57 20.85
C ARG A 177 -3.27 -28.67 21.03
N VAL A 178 -2.48 -28.57 19.94
CA VAL A 178 -1.01 -28.53 20.01
C VAL A 178 -0.57 -27.32 20.82
N VAL A 179 -1.11 -26.13 20.54
CA VAL A 179 -0.77 -24.91 21.27
C VAL A 179 -1.11 -25.04 22.76
N ALA A 180 -2.30 -25.50 23.08
CA ALA A 180 -2.72 -25.73 24.48
C ALA A 180 -1.79 -26.71 25.21
N ALA A 181 -1.50 -27.86 24.60
CA ALA A 181 -0.60 -28.87 25.18
C ALA A 181 0.81 -28.32 25.38
N CYS A 182 1.36 -27.59 24.37
CA CYS A 182 2.69 -27.00 24.46
C CYS A 182 2.77 -25.88 25.50
N CYS A 183 1.71 -25.12 25.75
CA CYS A 183 1.67 -24.11 26.83
C CYS A 183 1.85 -24.74 28.22
N LEU A 184 1.39 -25.96 28.40
CA LEU A 184 1.43 -26.72 29.68
C LEU A 184 2.72 -27.51 29.89
N LEU A 185 3.61 -27.60 28.89
CA LEU A 185 4.87 -28.32 29.00
C LEU A 185 5.72 -27.79 30.17
N ARG A 186 6.26 -28.74 30.95
CA ARG A 186 7.19 -28.46 32.05
C ARG A 186 8.60 -28.90 31.63
N PRO A 187 9.50 -27.98 31.24
CA PRO A 187 10.83 -28.35 30.76
C PRO A 187 11.75 -28.85 31.87
N GLY A 188 11.54 -28.44 33.12
CA GLY A 188 12.51 -28.65 34.19
C GLY A 188 13.81 -27.90 33.98
N GLU A 189 14.90 -28.45 34.50
CA GLU A 189 16.26 -27.96 34.25
C GLU A 189 16.69 -28.26 32.80
N LEU A 190 17.37 -27.29 32.16
CA LEU A 190 17.80 -27.41 30.76
C LEU A 190 19.07 -28.29 30.62
N ALA A 191 19.05 -29.47 31.18
CA ALA A 191 20.16 -30.42 31.14
C ALA A 191 20.05 -31.50 30.05
N THR A 192 18.92 -31.54 29.29
CA THR A 192 18.68 -32.53 28.23
C THR A 192 18.09 -31.92 26.98
N PRO A 193 18.29 -32.53 25.78
CA PRO A 193 17.62 -32.12 24.56
C PRO A 193 16.10 -32.04 24.68
N THR A 194 15.49 -33.00 25.41
CA THR A 194 14.04 -33.05 25.68
C THR A 194 13.59 -31.83 26.47
N ALA A 195 14.33 -31.43 27.50
CA ALA A 195 14.04 -30.21 28.29
C ALA A 195 14.11 -28.96 27.42
N ALA A 196 15.13 -28.86 26.56
CA ALA A 196 15.29 -27.75 25.63
C ALA A 196 14.15 -27.66 24.62
N VAL A 197 13.73 -28.77 24.01
CA VAL A 197 12.59 -28.83 23.09
C VAL A 197 11.29 -28.42 23.79
N LYS A 198 11.01 -28.95 25.00
CA LYS A 198 9.84 -28.55 25.82
C LYS A 198 9.85 -27.04 26.11
N PHE A 199 11.02 -26.49 26.47
CA PHE A 199 11.16 -25.04 26.73
C PHE A 199 10.87 -24.19 25.50
N ALA A 200 11.43 -24.55 24.34
CA ALA A 200 11.24 -23.86 23.08
C ALA A 200 9.76 -23.95 22.60
N LEU A 201 9.16 -25.14 22.64
CA LEU A 201 7.77 -25.34 22.28
C LEU A 201 6.82 -24.52 23.16
N ARG A 202 7.06 -24.47 24.48
CA ARG A 202 6.26 -23.66 25.42
C ARG A 202 6.37 -22.16 25.10
N GLY A 203 7.56 -21.67 24.78
CA GLY A 203 7.78 -20.28 24.41
C GLY A 203 7.06 -19.89 23.11
N LEU A 204 7.16 -20.74 22.10
CA LEU A 204 6.46 -20.56 20.81
C LEU A 204 4.93 -20.64 20.95
N ALA A 205 4.43 -21.55 21.76
CA ALA A 205 3.00 -21.72 22.01
C ALA A 205 2.39 -20.51 22.73
N ARG A 206 3.08 -19.97 23.74
CA ARG A 206 2.67 -18.74 24.44
C ARG A 206 2.64 -17.58 23.47
N ARG A 207 3.71 -17.37 22.68
CA ARG A 207 3.75 -16.35 21.63
C ARG A 207 2.60 -16.49 20.65
N HIS A 208 2.30 -17.70 20.16
CA HIS A 208 1.19 -17.93 19.25
C HIS A 208 -0.15 -17.53 19.89
N ARG A 209 -0.38 -17.86 21.15
CA ARG A 209 -1.59 -17.49 21.90
C ARG A 209 -1.70 -15.97 22.04
N ASP A 210 -0.62 -15.31 22.47
CA ASP A 210 -0.61 -13.87 22.71
C ASP A 210 -0.84 -13.10 21.40
N LEU A 211 -0.26 -13.55 20.28
CA LEU A 211 -0.53 -13.02 18.94
C LEU A 211 -1.98 -13.27 18.48
N THR A 212 -2.60 -14.36 18.91
CA THR A 212 -4.03 -14.62 18.62
C THR A 212 -4.91 -13.55 19.28
N GLU A 213 -4.65 -13.20 20.52
CA GLU A 213 -5.40 -12.15 21.24
C GLU A 213 -5.12 -10.75 20.65
N GLU A 214 -3.87 -10.45 20.29
CA GLU A 214 -3.51 -9.20 19.60
C GLU A 214 -4.27 -9.06 18.26
N ILE A 215 -4.32 -10.13 17.45
CA ILE A 215 -5.05 -10.12 16.17
C ILE A 215 -6.54 -9.87 16.40
N LYS A 216 -7.15 -10.51 17.42
CA LYS A 216 -8.57 -10.29 17.75
C LYS A 216 -8.85 -8.85 18.18
N ALA A 217 -7.98 -8.28 19.02
CA ALA A 217 -8.11 -6.88 19.45
C ALA A 217 -8.04 -5.92 18.25
N LEU A 218 -7.06 -6.12 17.36
CA LEU A 218 -6.92 -5.32 16.14
C LEU A 218 -8.11 -5.49 15.19
N ASP A 219 -8.68 -6.70 15.07
CA ASP A 219 -9.87 -6.95 14.27
C ASP A 219 -11.12 -6.26 14.85
N ALA A 220 -11.23 -6.19 16.17
CA ALA A 220 -12.32 -5.50 16.87
C ALA A 220 -12.31 -3.99 16.60
N GLU A 221 -11.14 -3.37 16.53
CA GLU A 221 -11.00 -1.93 16.20
C GLU A 221 -11.16 -1.67 14.68
N LEU A 222 -10.64 -2.56 13.84
CA LEU A 222 -10.71 -2.40 12.38
C LEU A 222 -12.13 -2.51 11.83
N ALA A 223 -12.98 -3.35 12.44
CA ALA A 223 -14.32 -3.61 11.92
C ALA A 223 -15.21 -2.35 11.91
N PRO A 224 -15.43 -1.64 13.03
CA PRO A 224 -16.27 -0.44 13.04
C PRO A 224 -15.70 0.69 12.19
N LEU A 225 -14.37 0.90 12.20
CA LEU A 225 -13.73 1.92 11.37
C LEU A 225 -13.98 1.66 9.87
N THR A 226 -13.81 0.40 9.43
CA THR A 226 -13.99 0.03 8.02
C THR A 226 -15.45 0.11 7.60
N LEU A 227 -16.39 -0.35 8.43
CA LEU A 227 -17.82 -0.27 8.18
C LEU A 227 -18.29 1.18 8.06
N LYS A 228 -17.79 2.08 8.93
CA LYS A 228 -18.13 3.50 8.89
C LYS A 228 -17.52 4.19 7.67
N ALA A 229 -16.26 3.88 7.32
CA ALA A 229 -15.56 4.54 6.22
C ALA A 229 -16.06 4.11 4.84
N ALA A 230 -16.53 2.87 4.66
CA ALA A 230 -16.98 2.36 3.37
C ALA A 230 -18.15 1.37 3.50
N PRO A 231 -19.34 1.81 3.92
CA PRO A 231 -20.49 0.95 4.13
C PRO A 231 -20.98 0.27 2.84
N ARG A 232 -20.82 0.90 1.68
CA ARG A 232 -21.19 0.32 0.38
C ARG A 232 -20.21 -0.75 -0.09
N LEU A 233 -18.91 -0.54 0.15
CA LEU A 233 -17.88 -1.49 -0.21
C LEU A 233 -18.04 -2.81 0.57
N THR A 234 -18.37 -2.73 1.86
CA THR A 234 -18.56 -3.90 2.71
C THR A 234 -19.84 -4.69 2.39
N ARG A 235 -20.78 -4.11 1.63
CA ARG A 235 -21.98 -4.80 1.14
C ARG A 235 -21.74 -5.61 -0.13
N LEU A 236 -20.63 -5.38 -0.83
CA LEU A 236 -20.33 -6.14 -2.05
C LEU A 236 -20.04 -7.60 -1.69
N PHE A 237 -20.62 -8.50 -2.45
CA PHE A 237 -20.43 -9.94 -2.24
C PHE A 237 -18.95 -10.35 -2.34
N GLY A 238 -18.46 -11.06 -1.34
CA GLY A 238 -17.05 -11.49 -1.23
C GLY A 238 -16.10 -10.44 -0.65
N VAL A 239 -16.61 -9.29 -0.22
CA VAL A 239 -15.81 -8.21 0.40
C VAL A 239 -15.98 -8.25 1.92
N GLY A 240 -15.04 -8.87 2.62
CA GLY A 240 -14.96 -8.82 4.08
C GLY A 240 -14.19 -7.59 4.57
N ILE A 241 -14.26 -7.32 5.89
CA ILE A 241 -13.65 -6.15 6.55
C ILE A 241 -12.18 -5.94 6.17
N GLN A 242 -11.38 -7.00 6.20
CA GLN A 242 -9.93 -6.91 5.88
C GLN A 242 -9.67 -6.54 4.43
N VAL A 243 -10.49 -7.05 3.52
CA VAL A 243 -10.40 -6.75 2.09
C VAL A 243 -10.86 -5.32 1.82
N ALA A 244 -11.96 -4.90 2.42
CA ALA A 244 -12.48 -3.53 2.32
C ALA A 244 -11.46 -2.51 2.85
N GLY A 245 -10.93 -2.75 4.05
CA GLY A 245 -9.90 -1.89 4.64
C GLY A 245 -8.65 -1.77 3.76
N GLN A 246 -8.18 -2.88 3.15
CA GLN A 246 -7.05 -2.84 2.23
C GLN A 246 -7.34 -2.00 0.99
N LEU A 247 -8.53 -2.11 0.41
CA LEU A 247 -8.91 -1.33 -0.77
C LEU A 247 -9.10 0.16 -0.43
N LEU A 248 -9.62 0.47 0.76
CA LEU A 248 -9.67 1.83 1.29
C LEU A 248 -8.27 2.44 1.44
N VAL A 249 -7.34 1.71 2.07
CA VAL A 249 -5.95 2.15 2.22
C VAL A 249 -5.28 2.38 0.87
N THR A 250 -5.62 1.59 -0.13
CA THR A 250 -5.11 1.77 -1.50
C THR A 250 -5.69 3.03 -2.14
N ALA A 251 -6.98 3.30 -1.98
CA ALA A 251 -7.65 4.51 -2.49
C ALA A 251 -7.16 5.79 -1.77
N GLY A 252 -7.03 5.75 -0.44
CA GLY A 252 -6.71 6.89 0.42
C GLY A 252 -7.97 7.58 0.97
N ASP A 253 -7.77 8.54 1.87
CA ASP A 253 -8.87 9.34 2.48
C ASP A 253 -9.51 10.32 1.48
N ASN A 254 -8.86 10.59 0.36
CA ASN A 254 -9.30 11.47 -0.71
C ASN A 254 -9.51 10.67 -2.01
N PRO A 255 -10.56 9.85 -2.13
CA PRO A 255 -10.77 8.98 -3.29
C PRO A 255 -10.99 9.73 -4.60
N SER A 256 -11.39 11.01 -4.56
CA SER A 256 -11.47 11.91 -5.73
C SER A 256 -10.14 12.07 -6.48
N ARG A 257 -8.99 11.73 -5.85
CA ARG A 257 -7.69 11.62 -6.53
C ARG A 257 -7.66 10.55 -7.63
N LEU A 258 -8.61 9.62 -7.60
CA LEU A 258 -8.77 8.56 -8.57
C LEU A 258 -9.75 9.03 -9.65
N HIS A 259 -9.22 9.52 -10.76
CA HIS A 259 -10.01 10.18 -11.80
C HIS A 259 -10.92 9.25 -12.60
N SER A 260 -10.63 7.93 -12.64
CA SER A 260 -11.42 6.96 -13.40
C SER A 260 -11.26 5.53 -12.89
N GLU A 261 -12.15 4.64 -13.33
CA GLU A 261 -12.05 3.19 -13.10
C GLU A 261 -10.73 2.61 -13.61
N GLU A 262 -10.22 3.13 -14.75
CA GLU A 262 -8.98 2.70 -15.37
C GLU A 262 -7.78 3.08 -14.48
N SER A 263 -7.80 4.28 -13.89
CA SER A 263 -6.75 4.74 -12.99
C SER A 263 -6.71 3.89 -11.72
N PHE A 264 -7.88 3.57 -11.14
CA PHE A 264 -7.96 2.67 -9.99
C PHE A 264 -7.51 1.25 -10.34
N ALA A 265 -7.92 0.70 -11.48
CA ALA A 265 -7.49 -0.61 -11.93
C ALA A 265 -5.98 -0.67 -12.20
N SER A 266 -5.41 0.41 -12.72
CA SER A 266 -3.95 0.55 -12.90
C SER A 266 -3.24 0.58 -11.55
N LEU A 267 -3.75 1.36 -10.60
CA LEU A 267 -3.25 1.40 -9.22
C LEU A 267 -3.29 0.03 -8.54
N CYS A 268 -4.34 -0.76 -8.77
CA CYS A 268 -4.46 -2.14 -8.27
C CYS A 268 -3.66 -3.18 -9.08
N GLY A 269 -2.97 -2.77 -10.15
CA GLY A 269 -2.22 -3.68 -11.03
C GLY A 269 -3.09 -4.70 -11.76
N VAL A 270 -4.35 -4.35 -12.08
CA VAL A 270 -5.29 -5.22 -12.80
C VAL A 270 -5.67 -4.72 -14.19
N SER A 271 -5.19 -3.54 -14.58
CA SER A 271 -5.26 -3.10 -15.98
C SER A 271 -4.37 -3.96 -16.86
N PRO A 272 -4.85 -4.44 -18.01
CA PRO A 272 -4.01 -5.16 -18.96
C PRO A 272 -2.95 -4.20 -19.55
N VAL A 273 -1.72 -4.69 -19.71
CA VAL A 273 -0.67 -3.97 -20.42
C VAL A 273 -0.58 -4.54 -21.82
N GLU A 274 -0.75 -3.68 -22.80
CA GLU A 274 -0.65 -4.10 -24.21
C GLU A 274 0.77 -4.63 -24.50
N ALA A 275 0.80 -5.73 -25.25
CA ALA A 275 2.03 -6.40 -25.69
C ALA A 275 1.85 -6.90 -27.13
N SER A 276 1.13 -6.09 -27.92
CA SER A 276 0.81 -6.39 -29.32
C SER A 276 2.00 -6.08 -30.22
N SER A 277 2.18 -6.87 -31.27
CA SER A 277 3.14 -6.59 -32.35
C SER A 277 2.55 -7.06 -33.68
N GLY A 278 2.56 -6.20 -34.70
CA GLY A 278 2.00 -6.50 -36.00
C GLY A 278 0.52 -6.92 -35.91
N GLN A 279 0.17 -8.06 -36.47
CA GLN A 279 -1.20 -8.59 -36.49
C GLN A 279 -1.63 -9.27 -35.20
N THR A 280 -0.72 -9.47 -34.24
CA THR A 280 -1.00 -10.19 -32.99
C THR A 280 -1.38 -9.22 -31.89
N ARG A 281 -2.62 -9.25 -31.41
CA ARG A 281 -3.08 -8.50 -30.22
C ARG A 281 -2.95 -9.37 -28.97
N ARG A 282 -2.06 -8.99 -28.08
CA ARG A 282 -1.83 -9.66 -26.78
C ARG A 282 -1.76 -8.65 -25.65
N HIS A 283 -2.12 -9.12 -24.46
CA HIS A 283 -1.97 -8.36 -23.23
C HIS A 283 -1.12 -9.15 -22.27
N ARG A 284 -0.20 -8.48 -21.63
CA ARG A 284 0.63 -9.06 -20.55
C ARG A 284 0.13 -8.62 -19.17
N LEU A 285 0.57 -9.35 -18.16
CA LEU A 285 0.30 -9.01 -16.76
C LEU A 285 0.94 -7.65 -16.43
N ASN A 286 0.15 -6.75 -15.85
CA ASN A 286 0.68 -5.56 -15.18
C ASN A 286 1.41 -6.00 -13.90
N ARG A 287 2.71 -5.77 -13.84
CA ARG A 287 3.54 -6.05 -12.67
C ARG A 287 3.71 -4.83 -11.75
N GLY A 288 3.21 -3.68 -12.17
CA GLY A 288 3.11 -2.47 -11.37
C GLY A 288 1.88 -2.48 -10.46
N GLY A 289 1.67 -1.38 -9.76
CA GLY A 289 0.54 -1.18 -8.89
C GLY A 289 0.70 -1.81 -7.48
N ASP A 290 -0.32 -1.59 -6.67
CA ASP A 290 -0.39 -2.05 -5.28
C ASP A 290 -0.63 -3.56 -5.21
N ARG A 291 0.37 -4.31 -4.75
CA ARG A 291 0.29 -5.78 -4.60
C ARG A 291 -0.74 -6.22 -3.58
N GLN A 292 -0.98 -5.42 -2.54
CA GLN A 292 -1.95 -5.74 -1.50
C GLN A 292 -3.38 -5.56 -2.03
N ALA A 293 -3.63 -4.49 -2.79
CA ALA A 293 -4.89 -4.31 -3.51
C ALA A 293 -5.13 -5.44 -4.52
N ASN A 294 -4.12 -5.80 -5.30
CA ASN A 294 -4.22 -6.93 -6.23
C ASN A 294 -4.58 -8.24 -5.53
N ALA A 295 -3.98 -8.51 -4.37
CA ALA A 295 -4.29 -9.68 -3.55
C ALA A 295 -5.69 -9.60 -2.92
N ALA A 296 -6.16 -8.41 -2.55
CA ALA A 296 -7.51 -8.17 -2.07
C ALA A 296 -8.55 -8.49 -3.15
N LEU A 297 -8.39 -7.94 -4.35
CA LEU A 297 -9.25 -8.24 -5.50
C LEU A 297 -9.23 -9.75 -5.86
N HIS A 298 -8.07 -10.39 -5.77
CA HIS A 298 -7.97 -11.84 -5.99
C HIS A 298 -8.78 -12.63 -4.97
N ARG A 299 -8.76 -12.26 -3.70
CA ARG A 299 -9.56 -12.92 -2.66
C ARG A 299 -11.05 -12.79 -2.92
N ILE A 300 -11.53 -11.63 -3.35
CA ILE A 300 -12.93 -11.44 -3.73
C ILE A 300 -13.30 -12.41 -4.86
N VAL A 301 -12.50 -12.47 -5.92
CA VAL A 301 -12.74 -13.37 -7.05
C VAL A 301 -12.77 -14.84 -6.62
N ILE A 302 -11.86 -15.27 -5.73
CA ILE A 302 -11.84 -16.66 -5.25
C ILE A 302 -13.08 -16.99 -4.40
N VAL A 303 -13.57 -16.06 -3.58
CA VAL A 303 -14.82 -16.23 -2.82
C VAL A 303 -16.01 -16.33 -3.78
N ARG A 304 -16.12 -15.43 -4.76
CA ARG A 304 -17.18 -15.44 -5.76
C ARG A 304 -17.16 -16.72 -6.60
N LEU A 305 -16.01 -17.20 -7.03
CA LEU A 305 -15.89 -18.48 -7.75
C LEU A 305 -16.40 -19.70 -6.96
N ARG A 306 -16.46 -19.60 -5.63
CA ARG A 306 -17.00 -20.67 -4.77
C ARG A 306 -18.50 -20.57 -4.52
N HIS A 307 -19.04 -19.34 -4.49
CA HIS A 307 -20.34 -19.10 -3.89
C HIS A 307 -21.28 -18.26 -4.78
N ASP A 308 -20.81 -17.76 -5.95
CA ASP A 308 -21.59 -16.92 -6.85
C ASP A 308 -21.76 -17.59 -8.23
N GLU A 309 -22.98 -17.93 -8.56
CA GLU A 309 -23.30 -18.66 -9.79
C GLU A 309 -22.99 -17.86 -11.06
N GLU A 310 -23.13 -16.53 -11.02
CA GLU A 310 -22.83 -15.68 -12.19
C GLU A 310 -21.33 -15.72 -12.49
N THR A 311 -20.49 -15.59 -11.47
CA THR A 311 -19.03 -15.73 -11.60
C THR A 311 -18.62 -17.12 -12.08
N GLN A 312 -19.28 -18.18 -11.61
CA GLN A 312 -19.04 -19.54 -12.06
C GLN A 312 -19.43 -19.73 -13.54
N ARG A 313 -20.59 -19.23 -13.93
CA ARG A 313 -21.03 -19.26 -15.35
C ARG A 313 -20.06 -18.50 -16.26
N TYR A 314 -19.61 -17.33 -15.85
CA TYR A 314 -18.58 -16.58 -16.59
C TYR A 314 -17.28 -17.37 -16.73
N MET A 315 -16.80 -18.00 -15.63
CA MET A 315 -15.61 -18.85 -15.69
C MET A 315 -15.76 -19.99 -16.68
N ALA A 316 -16.88 -20.72 -16.63
CA ALA A 316 -17.17 -21.84 -17.54
C ALA A 316 -17.19 -21.38 -19.00
N LYS A 317 -17.92 -20.31 -19.31
CA LYS A 317 -18.01 -19.72 -20.65
C LYS A 317 -16.63 -19.36 -21.21
N ARG A 318 -15.82 -18.60 -20.43
CA ARG A 318 -14.52 -18.14 -20.92
C ARG A 318 -13.50 -19.27 -21.04
N THR A 319 -13.65 -20.33 -20.24
CA THR A 319 -12.81 -21.53 -20.35
C THR A 319 -13.17 -22.32 -21.63
N ALA A 320 -14.45 -22.44 -21.95
CA ALA A 320 -14.93 -23.05 -23.20
C ALA A 320 -14.43 -22.26 -24.44
N GLU A 321 -14.26 -20.93 -24.32
CA GLU A 321 -13.65 -20.09 -25.36
C GLU A 321 -12.09 -20.24 -25.43
N GLY A 322 -11.50 -21.18 -24.71
CA GLY A 322 -10.06 -21.48 -24.75
C GLY A 322 -9.18 -20.64 -23.81
N LYS A 323 -9.76 -19.83 -22.89
CA LYS A 323 -8.96 -19.10 -21.89
C LYS A 323 -8.57 -19.98 -20.72
N SER A 324 -7.34 -19.84 -20.27
CA SER A 324 -6.91 -20.49 -19.04
C SER A 324 -7.59 -19.89 -17.81
N LYS A 325 -7.76 -20.67 -16.74
CA LYS A 325 -8.30 -20.22 -15.45
C LYS A 325 -7.60 -18.95 -14.93
N ARG A 326 -6.28 -18.84 -15.10
CA ARG A 326 -5.51 -17.65 -14.69
C ARG A 326 -5.89 -16.40 -15.48
N GLU A 327 -6.17 -16.53 -16.76
CA GLU A 327 -6.63 -15.42 -17.61
C GLU A 327 -8.02 -14.97 -17.22
N VAL A 328 -8.94 -15.89 -17.01
CA VAL A 328 -10.29 -15.56 -16.55
C VAL A 328 -10.29 -14.86 -15.20
N ILE A 329 -9.48 -15.33 -14.22
CA ILE A 329 -9.31 -14.65 -12.94
C ILE A 329 -8.78 -13.21 -13.14
N ARG A 330 -7.89 -12.96 -14.11
CA ARG A 330 -7.45 -11.59 -14.41
C ARG A 330 -8.58 -10.71 -14.95
N CYS A 331 -9.43 -11.25 -15.82
CA CYS A 331 -10.61 -10.53 -16.28
C CYS A 331 -11.58 -10.21 -15.13
N LEU A 332 -11.89 -11.22 -14.30
CA LEU A 332 -12.77 -11.04 -13.15
C LEU A 332 -12.24 -10.00 -12.17
N LYS A 333 -10.94 -9.96 -11.90
CA LYS A 333 -10.33 -8.92 -11.04
C LYS A 333 -10.56 -7.52 -11.60
N ARG A 334 -10.55 -7.36 -12.94
CA ARG A 334 -10.81 -6.05 -13.56
C ARG A 334 -12.26 -5.63 -13.37
N TYR A 335 -13.21 -6.55 -13.52
CA TYR A 335 -14.63 -6.27 -13.24
C TYR A 335 -14.88 -5.92 -11.77
N VAL A 336 -14.32 -6.72 -10.85
CA VAL A 336 -14.40 -6.43 -9.41
C VAL A 336 -13.78 -5.07 -9.08
N ALA A 337 -12.69 -4.68 -9.75
CA ALA A 337 -12.08 -3.37 -9.53
C ALA A 337 -13.03 -2.22 -9.91
N ASN A 338 -13.84 -2.37 -10.97
CA ASN A 338 -14.84 -1.37 -11.37
C ASN A 338 -15.94 -1.25 -10.31
N GLU A 339 -16.48 -2.38 -9.83
CA GLU A 339 -17.50 -2.38 -8.77
C GLU A 339 -16.96 -1.73 -7.48
N VAL A 340 -15.72 -2.04 -7.11
CA VAL A 340 -15.06 -1.45 -5.94
C VAL A 340 -14.88 0.05 -6.11
N TYR A 341 -14.44 0.51 -7.29
CA TYR A 341 -14.31 1.93 -7.60
C TYR A 341 -15.64 2.67 -7.46
N ALA A 342 -16.70 2.15 -8.07
CA ALA A 342 -18.05 2.71 -7.97
C ALA A 342 -18.53 2.80 -6.50
N ALA A 343 -18.28 1.75 -5.70
CA ALA A 343 -18.64 1.74 -4.28
C ALA A 343 -17.84 2.77 -3.44
N LEU A 344 -16.56 2.99 -3.78
CA LEU A 344 -15.71 3.99 -3.12
C LEU A 344 -16.16 5.41 -3.45
N MET A 345 -16.41 5.71 -4.74
CA MET A 345 -16.82 7.05 -5.20
C MET A 345 -18.16 7.47 -4.62
N THR A 346 -19.13 6.60 -4.62
CA THR A 346 -20.48 6.91 -4.10
C THR A 346 -20.48 7.08 -2.56
N SER A 347 -19.49 6.53 -1.85
CA SER A 347 -19.31 6.75 -0.41
C SER A 347 -18.69 8.11 -0.11
N ALA A 348 -17.88 8.65 -1.02
CA ALA A 348 -17.23 9.96 -0.90
C ALA A 348 -18.21 11.13 -1.12
N ASP A 349 -19.20 10.96 -2.02
CA ASP A 349 -20.14 12.03 -2.39
C ASP A 349 -21.21 12.33 -1.30
N ASN A 350 -21.27 11.57 -0.20
CA ASN A 350 -22.29 11.76 0.83
C ASN A 350 -21.77 11.63 2.28
N PRO A 351 -20.88 12.53 2.74
CA PRO A 351 -20.40 12.51 4.13
C PRO A 351 -21.48 12.86 5.16
N GLN A 352 -22.60 13.48 4.76
CA GLN A 352 -23.64 14.00 5.68
C GLN A 352 -24.80 13.03 5.97
N LYS A 353 -24.85 11.83 5.37
CA LYS A 353 -25.91 10.83 5.67
C LYS A 353 -25.44 9.67 6.57
N ALA A 354 -24.27 9.76 7.17
CA ALA A 354 -23.72 8.77 8.09
C ALA A 354 -23.61 9.29 9.55
N ALA A 355 -24.39 10.31 9.89
CA ALA A 355 -24.55 10.77 11.27
C ALA A 355 -25.88 10.27 11.85
#